data_7b5e44f50d4304187283719fddd92085
#
_entry.id   7b5e44f50d4304187283719fddd92085
#
_cell.length_a   1.000
_cell.length_b   1.000
_cell.length_c   1.000
_cell.angle_alpha   90.00
_cell.angle_beta   90.00
_cell.angle_gamma   90.00
#
_symmetry.space_group_name_H-M   'P 1'
#
loop_
_entity.id
_entity.type
_entity.pdbx_description
1 polymer ?
#
loop_
_entity_poly.entity_id
_entity_poly.type
_entity_poly.pdbx_seq_one_letter_code
_entity_poly.pdbx_strand_id
1 'polypeptide(L)'
;MTEKDFQRIQELLTTNLSAVEGRINDRIDKLERETKDVRSSMEESFDAIGAQFNEIDNRFAELDKKIDRNHQEVTKRIDTLSKDIEAQRQDALEAKGALRLLTTQHEDLAGRVAVVESRLQAA
;
A
#
# COMPACT_ATOMS: atom_id res chain seq x y z
N MET A 1 70.80 -50.72 -15.34
CA MET A 1 69.54 -50.36 -16.03
C MET A 1 69.70 -50.66 -17.50
N THR A 2 68.84 -51.48 -18.06
CA THR A 2 68.86 -51.80 -19.51
C THR A 2 68.03 -50.80 -20.29
N GLU A 3 68.26 -50.74 -21.59
CA GLU A 3 67.47 -49.91 -22.46
C GLU A 3 65.94 -50.25 -22.46
N LYS A 4 65.62 -51.53 -22.26
CA LYS A 4 64.26 -52.00 -22.06
C LYS A 4 63.62 -51.45 -20.78
N ASP A 5 64.38 -51.39 -19.72
CA ASP A 5 63.88 -50.81 -18.47
C ASP A 5 63.65 -49.34 -18.59
N PHE A 6 64.48 -48.62 -19.33
CA PHE A 6 64.32 -47.21 -19.59
C PHE A 6 63.02 -46.91 -20.45
N GLN A 7 62.84 -47.71 -21.49
CA GLN A 7 61.61 -47.60 -22.33
C GLN A 7 60.37 -47.88 -21.55
N ARG A 8 60.40 -48.90 -20.64
CA ARG A 8 59.26 -49.24 -19.80
C ARG A 8 58.89 -48.11 -18.86
N ILE A 9 59.90 -47.46 -18.29
CA ILE A 9 59.63 -46.29 -17.41
C ILE A 9 59.05 -45.14 -18.20
N GLN A 10 59.54 -44.87 -19.44
CA GLN A 10 58.95 -43.85 -20.29
C GLN A 10 57.50 -44.15 -20.66
N GLU A 11 57.19 -45.40 -21.00
CA GLU A 11 55.82 -45.81 -21.32
C GLU A 11 54.87 -45.64 -20.13
N LEU A 12 55.34 -46.03 -18.92
CA LEU A 12 54.56 -45.87 -17.69
C LEU A 12 54.33 -44.39 -17.37
N LEU A 13 55.34 -43.56 -17.50
CA LEU A 13 55.21 -42.11 -17.28
C LEU A 13 54.26 -41.47 -18.27
N THR A 14 54.40 -41.81 -19.56
CA THR A 14 53.48 -41.30 -20.61
C THR A 14 52.07 -41.73 -20.38
N THR A 15 51.84 -42.99 -20.03
CA THR A 15 50.50 -43.52 -19.72
C THR A 15 49.89 -42.83 -18.51
N ASN A 16 50.65 -42.65 -17.45
CA ASN A 16 50.16 -41.97 -16.24
C ASN A 16 49.88 -40.50 -16.48
N LEU A 17 50.74 -39.81 -17.19
CA LEU A 17 50.54 -38.39 -17.54
C LEU A 17 49.31 -38.21 -18.41
N SER A 18 49.11 -39.07 -19.42
CA SER A 18 47.90 -39.03 -20.28
C SER A 18 46.63 -39.30 -19.45
N ALA A 19 46.66 -40.22 -18.52
CA ALA A 19 45.52 -40.52 -17.65
C ALA A 19 45.17 -39.34 -16.71
N VAL A 20 46.18 -38.69 -16.15
CA VAL A 20 46.03 -37.51 -15.30
C VAL A 20 45.51 -36.33 -16.11
N GLU A 21 46.06 -36.09 -17.27
CA GLU A 21 45.63 -35.03 -18.20
C GLU A 21 44.16 -35.23 -18.63
N GLY A 22 43.79 -36.47 -18.96
CA GLY A 22 42.38 -36.80 -19.27
C GLY A 22 41.41 -36.52 -18.13
N ARG A 23 41.82 -36.89 -16.92
CA ARG A 23 41.01 -36.60 -15.71
C ARG A 23 40.87 -35.11 -15.42
N ILE A 24 41.96 -34.37 -15.58
CA ILE A 24 41.94 -32.90 -15.42
C ILE A 24 41.04 -32.25 -16.44
N ASN A 25 41.16 -32.64 -17.71
CA ASN A 25 40.33 -32.11 -18.78
C ASN A 25 38.84 -32.42 -18.53
N ASP A 26 38.47 -33.63 -18.12
CA ASP A 26 37.11 -34.00 -17.78
C ASP A 26 36.56 -33.17 -16.61
N ARG A 27 37.38 -32.93 -15.60
CA ARG A 27 37.00 -32.05 -14.48
C ARG A 27 36.82 -30.60 -14.89
N ILE A 28 37.69 -30.09 -15.76
CA ILE A 28 37.55 -28.75 -16.31
C ILE A 28 36.25 -28.63 -17.12
N ASP A 29 35.95 -29.56 -18.00
CA ASP A 29 34.73 -29.59 -18.79
C ASP A 29 33.50 -29.64 -17.90
N LYS A 30 33.53 -30.45 -16.84
CA LYS A 30 32.44 -30.52 -15.88
C LYS A 30 32.22 -29.18 -15.14
N LEU A 31 33.32 -28.56 -14.69
CA LEU A 31 33.28 -27.27 -14.00
C LEU A 31 32.77 -26.16 -14.94
N GLU A 32 33.17 -26.17 -16.20
CA GLU A 32 32.69 -25.23 -17.19
C GLU A 32 31.16 -25.36 -17.39
N ARG A 33 30.65 -26.58 -17.48
CA ARG A 33 29.21 -26.84 -17.59
C ARG A 33 28.47 -26.40 -16.34
N GLU A 34 28.97 -26.74 -15.15
CA GLU A 34 28.35 -26.33 -13.88
C GLU A 34 28.37 -24.80 -13.74
N THR A 35 29.45 -24.14 -14.11
CA THR A 35 29.54 -22.67 -14.08
C THR A 35 28.55 -22.03 -15.04
N LYS A 36 28.39 -22.59 -16.23
CA LYS A 36 27.40 -22.12 -17.21
C LYS A 36 25.97 -22.27 -16.69
N ASP A 37 25.66 -23.41 -16.08
CA ASP A 37 24.34 -23.67 -15.51
C ASP A 37 24.03 -22.72 -14.35
N VAL A 38 25.00 -22.49 -13.46
CA VAL A 38 24.86 -21.52 -12.36
C VAL A 38 24.63 -20.11 -12.92
N ARG A 39 25.37 -19.71 -13.93
CA ARG A 39 25.18 -18.39 -14.59
C ARG A 39 23.80 -18.25 -15.16
N SER A 40 23.32 -19.26 -15.89
CA SER A 40 21.97 -19.25 -16.46
C SER A 40 20.89 -19.16 -15.38
N SER A 41 21.03 -19.93 -14.30
CA SER A 41 20.10 -19.87 -13.17
C SER A 41 20.10 -18.51 -12.48
N MET A 42 21.27 -17.89 -12.35
CA MET A 42 21.38 -16.53 -11.80
C MET A 42 20.70 -15.48 -12.69
N GLU A 43 20.91 -15.55 -14.01
CA GLU A 43 20.27 -14.65 -14.97
C GLU A 43 18.74 -14.77 -14.89
N GLU A 44 18.22 -15.99 -14.88
CA GLU A 44 16.77 -16.23 -14.71
C GLU A 44 16.24 -15.69 -13.40
N SER A 45 16.99 -15.87 -12.32
CA SER A 45 16.61 -15.35 -11.00
C SER A 45 16.61 -13.81 -10.96
N PHE A 46 17.60 -13.17 -11.56
CA PHE A 46 17.65 -11.71 -11.65
C PHE A 46 16.51 -11.16 -12.51
N ASP A 47 16.19 -11.80 -13.61
CA ASP A 47 15.05 -11.41 -14.46
C ASP A 47 13.73 -11.53 -13.69
N ALA A 48 13.55 -12.62 -12.95
CA ALA A 48 12.36 -12.82 -12.12
C ALA A 48 12.26 -11.76 -11.00
N ILE A 49 13.37 -11.45 -10.35
CA ILE A 49 13.42 -10.38 -9.32
C ILE A 49 13.09 -9.02 -9.94
N GLY A 50 13.65 -8.72 -11.10
CA GLY A 50 13.36 -7.49 -11.84
C GLY A 50 11.86 -7.35 -12.16
N ALA A 51 11.24 -8.43 -12.62
CA ALA A 51 9.80 -8.46 -12.88
C ALA A 51 8.97 -8.23 -11.59
N GLN A 52 9.39 -8.81 -10.47
CA GLN A 52 8.73 -8.59 -9.18
C GLN A 52 8.85 -7.13 -8.70
N PHE A 53 10.01 -6.50 -8.88
CA PHE A 53 10.17 -5.10 -8.54
C PHE A 53 9.27 -4.19 -9.40
N ASN A 54 9.15 -4.48 -10.70
CA ASN A 54 8.23 -3.74 -11.56
C ASN A 54 6.77 -3.90 -11.12
N GLU A 55 6.36 -5.10 -10.71
CA GLU A 55 5.03 -5.33 -10.16
C GLU A 55 4.79 -4.55 -8.85
N ILE A 56 5.78 -4.53 -7.98
CA ILE A 56 5.72 -3.76 -6.73
C ILE A 56 5.58 -2.27 -7.03
N ASP A 57 6.36 -1.73 -7.96
CA ASP A 57 6.26 -0.33 -8.36
C ASP A 57 4.87 0.01 -8.90
N ASN A 58 4.29 -0.88 -9.72
CA ASN A 58 2.93 -0.72 -10.23
C ASN A 58 1.89 -0.73 -9.10
N ARG A 59 2.05 -1.61 -8.11
CA ARG A 59 1.16 -1.66 -6.95
C ARG A 59 1.26 -0.39 -6.10
N PHE A 60 2.46 0.14 -5.90
CA PHE A 60 2.64 1.41 -5.22
C PHE A 60 1.97 2.56 -5.97
N ALA A 61 2.11 2.63 -7.29
CA ALA A 61 1.44 3.64 -8.10
C ALA A 61 -0.09 3.55 -8.01
N GLU A 62 -0.65 2.34 -8.00
CA GLU A 62 -2.09 2.11 -7.80
C GLU A 62 -2.55 2.53 -6.41
N LEU A 63 -1.76 2.22 -5.38
CA LEU A 63 -2.05 2.62 -4.00
C LEU A 63 -2.05 4.14 -3.86
N ASP A 64 -1.09 4.84 -4.45
CA ASP A 64 -1.03 6.30 -4.44
C ASP A 64 -2.30 6.89 -5.07
N LYS A 65 -2.74 6.34 -6.20
CA LYS A 65 -3.99 6.78 -6.85
C LYS A 65 -5.23 6.53 -5.99
N LYS A 66 -5.26 5.41 -5.27
CA LYS A 66 -6.37 5.11 -4.34
C LYS A 66 -6.37 6.06 -3.15
N ILE A 67 -5.21 6.34 -2.60
CA ILE A 67 -5.05 7.29 -1.49
C ILE A 67 -5.53 8.67 -1.91
N ASP A 68 -5.14 9.16 -3.08
CA ASP A 68 -5.56 10.45 -3.60
C ASP A 68 -7.07 10.52 -3.80
N ARG A 69 -7.66 9.48 -4.40
CA ARG A 69 -9.12 9.41 -4.58
C ARG A 69 -9.86 9.38 -3.26
N ASN A 70 -9.40 8.58 -2.30
CA ASN A 70 -10.02 8.51 -0.98
C ASN A 70 -9.89 9.83 -0.24
N HIS A 71 -8.74 10.49 -0.34
CA HIS A 71 -8.54 11.81 0.24
C HIS A 71 -9.50 12.84 -0.33
N GLN A 72 -9.66 12.89 -1.64
CA GLN A 72 -10.61 13.77 -2.30
C GLN A 72 -12.06 13.47 -1.90
N GLU A 73 -12.43 12.20 -1.82
CA GLU A 73 -13.78 11.80 -1.40
C GLU A 73 -14.06 12.19 0.04
N VAL A 74 -13.12 11.92 0.96
CA VAL A 74 -13.24 12.32 2.37
C VAL A 74 -13.33 13.83 2.52
N THR A 75 -12.53 14.57 1.77
CA THR A 75 -12.57 16.05 1.77
C THR A 75 -13.95 16.56 1.32
N LYS A 76 -14.51 15.99 0.25
CA LYS A 76 -15.86 16.34 -0.21
C LYS A 76 -16.93 16.03 0.83
N ARG A 77 -16.82 14.88 1.50
CA ARG A 77 -17.77 14.51 2.57
C ARG A 77 -17.66 15.46 3.76
N ILE A 78 -16.45 15.86 4.14
CA ILE A 78 -16.24 16.84 5.21
C ILE A 78 -16.87 18.19 4.83
N ASP A 79 -16.68 18.66 3.60
CA ASP A 79 -17.27 19.91 3.13
C ASP A 79 -18.80 19.85 3.15
N THR A 80 -19.39 18.74 2.69
CA THR A 80 -20.85 18.52 2.73
C THR A 80 -21.37 18.51 4.15
N LEU A 81 -20.71 17.76 5.07
CA LEU A 81 -21.09 17.72 6.48
C LEU A 81 -20.96 19.09 7.14
N SER A 82 -19.93 19.86 6.83
CA SER A 82 -19.75 21.20 7.34
C SER A 82 -20.88 22.14 6.92
N LYS A 83 -21.33 22.04 5.66
CA LYS A 83 -22.48 22.81 5.16
C LYS A 83 -23.79 22.39 5.81
N ASP A 84 -23.99 21.08 5.99
CA ASP A 84 -25.19 20.55 6.64
C ASP A 84 -25.24 20.98 8.11
N ILE A 85 -24.13 20.92 8.83
CA ILE A 85 -24.02 21.39 10.20
C ILE A 85 -24.34 22.89 10.29
N GLU A 86 -23.83 23.71 9.38
CA GLU A 86 -24.09 25.14 9.36
C GLU A 86 -25.58 25.42 9.06
N ALA A 87 -26.19 24.69 8.11
CA ALA A 87 -27.62 24.81 7.84
C ALA A 87 -28.47 24.42 9.04
N GLN A 88 -28.15 23.32 9.73
CA GLN A 88 -28.84 22.90 10.95
C GLN A 88 -28.70 23.93 12.08
N ARG A 89 -27.52 24.53 12.19
CA ARG A 89 -27.25 25.59 13.16
C ARG A 89 -28.12 26.82 12.89
N GLN A 90 -28.25 27.23 11.64
CA GLN A 90 -29.12 28.33 11.23
C GLN A 90 -30.60 28.01 11.54
N ASP A 91 -31.06 26.82 11.19
CA ASP A 91 -32.43 26.38 11.49
C ASP A 91 -32.69 26.37 13.00
N ALA A 92 -31.74 25.90 13.79
CA ALA A 92 -31.85 25.92 15.25
C ALA A 92 -31.95 27.35 15.82
N LEU A 93 -31.17 28.29 15.26
CA LEU A 93 -31.23 29.70 15.67
C LEU A 93 -32.55 30.35 15.31
N GLU A 94 -33.07 30.07 14.12
CA GLU A 94 -34.40 30.53 13.70
C GLU A 94 -35.52 29.97 14.57
N ALA A 95 -35.50 28.67 14.84
CA ALA A 95 -36.46 28.03 15.75
C ALA A 95 -36.41 28.63 17.16
N LYS A 96 -35.21 28.91 17.69
CA LYS A 96 -35.04 29.57 18.98
C LYS A 96 -35.57 30.97 19.00
N GLY A 97 -35.38 31.73 17.92
CA GLY A 97 -35.96 33.06 17.76
C GLY A 97 -37.50 33.04 17.69
N ALA A 98 -38.08 32.09 16.93
CA ALA A 98 -39.52 31.89 16.87
C ALA A 98 -40.12 31.50 18.24
N LEU A 99 -39.44 30.63 19.00
CA LEU A 99 -39.88 30.29 20.35
C LEU A 99 -39.86 31.47 21.30
N ARG A 100 -38.86 32.31 21.24
CA ARG A 100 -38.78 33.54 22.05
C ARG A 100 -39.95 34.48 21.73
N LEU A 101 -40.27 34.65 20.44
CA LEU A 101 -41.37 35.50 20.00
C LEU A 101 -42.70 34.94 20.52
N LEU A 102 -42.95 33.64 20.37
CA LEU A 102 -44.11 32.95 20.89
C LEU A 102 -44.24 33.10 22.41
N THR A 103 -43.16 32.96 23.15
CA THR A 103 -43.16 33.13 24.60
C THR A 103 -43.54 34.56 24.99
N THR A 104 -43.03 35.58 24.29
CA THR A 104 -43.36 36.98 24.53
C THR A 104 -44.82 37.26 24.24
N GLN A 105 -45.36 36.74 23.11
CA GLN A 105 -46.77 36.88 22.74
C GLN A 105 -47.70 36.19 23.73
N HIS A 106 -47.30 35.00 24.25
CA HIS A 106 -48.04 34.29 25.28
C HIS A 106 -48.11 35.07 26.59
N GLU A 107 -47.00 35.64 27.03
CA GLU A 107 -46.92 36.46 28.23
C GLU A 107 -47.77 37.71 28.11
N ASP A 108 -47.76 38.39 26.97
CA ASP A 108 -48.57 39.54 26.67
C ASP A 108 -50.07 39.19 26.71
N LEU A 109 -50.43 38.08 26.08
CA LEU A 109 -51.83 37.61 26.06
C LEU A 109 -52.30 37.21 27.45
N ALA A 110 -51.48 36.52 28.24
CA ALA A 110 -51.79 36.16 29.61
C ALA A 110 -52.00 37.40 30.50
N GLY A 111 -51.18 38.44 30.30
CA GLY A 111 -51.35 39.73 30.98
C GLY A 111 -52.69 40.42 30.61
N ARG A 112 -53.04 40.40 29.36
CA ARG A 112 -54.32 40.97 28.88
C ARG A 112 -55.53 40.20 29.43
N VAL A 113 -55.45 38.89 29.48
CA VAL A 113 -56.51 38.05 30.03
C VAL A 113 -56.65 38.35 31.53
N ALA A 114 -55.58 38.50 32.29
CA ALA A 114 -55.61 38.85 33.70
C ALA A 114 -56.30 40.20 33.97
N VAL A 115 -56.05 41.19 33.11
CA VAL A 115 -56.74 42.50 33.17
C VAL A 115 -58.24 42.38 32.93
N VAL A 116 -58.63 41.58 31.95
CA VAL A 116 -60.05 41.36 31.65
C VAL A 116 -60.73 40.62 32.81
N GLU A 117 -60.08 39.61 33.35
CA GLU A 117 -60.62 38.90 34.52
C GLU A 117 -60.80 39.82 35.74
N SER A 118 -59.84 40.69 36.01
CA SER A 118 -59.98 41.68 37.09
C SER A 118 -61.14 42.64 36.86
N ARG A 119 -61.39 43.08 35.65
CA ARG A 119 -62.50 43.95 35.28
C ARG A 119 -63.85 43.24 35.46
N LEU A 120 -63.92 41.97 35.08
CA LEU A 120 -65.12 41.17 35.27
C LEU A 120 -65.44 40.93 36.74
N GLN A 121 -64.45 40.72 37.58
CA GLN A 121 -64.62 40.56 39.03
C GLN A 121 -65.03 41.88 39.73
N ALA A 122 -64.63 43.03 39.23
CA ALA A 122 -64.95 44.33 39.73
C ALA A 122 -66.32 44.81 39.36
N ALA A 123 -66.92 44.23 38.32
CA ALA A 123 -68.27 44.49 37.90
C ALA A 123 -69.29 43.69 38.75
#